data_a5b475deb121c53bc43c328a3a169e54
#
_entry.id   a5b475deb121c53bc43c328a3a169e54
#
_cell.length_a   1.000
_cell.length_b   1.000
_cell.length_c   1.000
_cell.angle_alpha   90.00
_cell.angle_beta   90.00
_cell.angle_gamma   90.00
#
_symmetry.space_group_name_H-M   'P 1'
#
loop_
_entity.id
_entity.type
_entity.pdbx_description
1 polymer ?
#
loop_
_entity_poly.entity_id
_entity_poly.type
_entity_poly.pdbx_seq_one_letter_code
_entity_poly.pdbx_strand_id
1 'polypeptide(L)' 'MHYSPQLIQTMRDALDATMTNVPMSHATPGVKAHLAEIILQAAAQGVTSYEGLVAAASDQIQTIISMLT' A
#
# COMPACT_ATOMS: atom_id res chain seq x y z
N MET A 1 -11.98 -15.34 -0.38
CA MET A 1 -11.11 -15.07 0.79
C MET A 1 -11.74 -13.97 1.63
N HIS A 2 -11.82 -14.19 2.94
CA HIS A 2 -12.39 -13.22 3.86
C HIS A 2 -11.30 -12.50 4.63
N TYR A 3 -11.36 -11.18 4.62
CA TYR A 3 -10.49 -10.38 5.47
C TYR A 3 -11.29 -9.97 6.71
N SER A 4 -10.68 -10.13 7.90
CA SER A 4 -11.32 -9.69 9.13
C SER A 4 -11.42 -8.17 9.14
N PRO A 5 -12.38 -7.60 9.91
CA PRO A 5 -12.44 -6.14 10.06
C PRO A 5 -11.15 -5.53 10.58
N GLN A 6 -10.45 -6.24 11.48
CA GLN A 6 -9.16 -5.78 11.98
C GLN A 6 -8.12 -5.73 10.88
N LEU A 7 -8.09 -6.75 10.00
CA LEU A 7 -7.14 -6.76 8.90
C LEU A 7 -7.44 -5.65 7.90
N ILE A 8 -8.72 -5.42 7.60
CA ILE A 8 -9.12 -4.34 6.71
C ILE A 8 -8.67 -2.99 7.26
N GLN A 9 -8.84 -2.77 8.57
CA GLN A 9 -8.39 -1.54 9.20
C GLN A 9 -6.86 -1.42 9.13
N THR A 10 -6.15 -2.51 9.38
CA THR A 10 -4.69 -2.54 9.26
C THR A 10 -4.25 -2.20 7.84
N MET A 11 -4.92 -2.74 6.84
CA MET A 11 -4.63 -2.46 5.44
C MET A 11 -4.85 -0.99 5.09
N ARG A 12 -5.93 -0.39 5.60
CA ARG A 12 -6.22 1.03 5.41
C ARG A 12 -5.15 1.90 6.05
N ASP A 13 -4.78 1.57 7.29
CA ASP A 13 -3.75 2.32 8.01
C ASP A 13 -2.41 2.22 7.28
N ALA A 14 -2.08 1.04 6.76
CA ALA A 14 -0.86 0.84 5.98
C ALA A 14 -0.87 1.66 4.70
N LEU A 15 -2.01 1.71 4.02
CA LEU A 15 -2.16 2.52 2.81
C LEU A 15 -1.96 4.00 3.11
N ASP A 16 -2.60 4.50 4.17
CA ASP A 16 -2.48 5.90 4.55
C ASP A 16 -1.03 6.25 4.91
N ALA A 17 -0.36 5.38 5.67
CA ALA A 17 1.05 5.58 6.04
C ALA A 17 1.93 5.59 4.79
N THR A 18 1.68 4.69 3.85
CA THR A 18 2.45 4.60 2.61
C THR A 18 2.24 5.85 1.75
N MET A 19 1.00 6.32 1.65
CA MET A 19 0.69 7.55 0.89
C MET A 19 1.39 8.78 1.47
N THR A 20 1.59 8.82 2.78
CA THR A 20 2.32 9.90 3.43
C THR A 20 3.77 10.00 2.92
N ASN A 21 4.34 8.87 2.50
CA ASN A 21 5.71 8.80 1.98
C ASN A 21 5.80 9.07 0.48
N VAL A 22 4.68 9.21 -0.21
CA VAL A 22 4.67 9.53 -1.64
C VAL A 22 4.81 11.05 -1.79
N PRO A 23 5.73 11.53 -2.66
CA PRO A 23 5.83 12.97 -2.91
C PRO A 23 4.49 13.55 -3.34
N MET A 24 4.19 14.75 -2.89
CA MET A 24 2.89 15.38 -3.15
C MET A 24 2.56 15.47 -4.64
N SER A 25 3.58 15.69 -5.47
CA SER A 25 3.41 15.75 -6.92
C SER A 25 2.96 14.42 -7.54
N HIS A 26 3.16 13.31 -6.83
CA HIS A 26 2.78 11.97 -7.29
C HIS A 26 1.66 11.34 -6.45
N ALA A 27 1.14 12.06 -5.46
CA ALA A 27 0.10 11.56 -4.56
C ALA A 27 -1.27 11.68 -5.23
N THR A 28 -1.49 10.91 -6.28
CA THR A 28 -2.70 10.92 -7.08
C THR A 28 -3.61 9.74 -6.71
N PRO A 29 -4.92 9.81 -7.06
CA PRO A 29 -5.80 8.66 -6.86
C PRO A 29 -5.32 7.39 -7.56
N GLY A 30 -4.67 7.53 -8.73
CA GLY A 30 -4.12 6.40 -9.46
C GLY A 30 -3.00 5.71 -8.68
N VAL A 31 -2.09 6.50 -8.09
CA VAL A 31 -1.01 5.97 -7.26
C VAL A 31 -1.59 5.29 -6.03
N LYS A 32 -2.58 5.91 -5.39
CA LYS A 32 -3.23 5.34 -4.22
C LYS A 32 -3.88 4.00 -4.55
N ALA A 33 -4.58 3.91 -5.67
CA ALA A 33 -5.22 2.67 -6.11
C ALA A 33 -4.19 1.57 -6.36
N HIS A 34 -3.06 1.92 -6.96
CA HIS A 34 -2.00 0.95 -7.23
C HIS A 34 -1.37 0.42 -5.93
N LEU A 35 -1.12 1.31 -4.98
CA LEU A 35 -0.59 0.90 -3.67
C LEU A 35 -1.60 0.05 -2.90
N ALA A 36 -2.89 0.38 -2.99
CA ALA A 36 -3.93 -0.44 -2.38
C ALA A 36 -3.94 -1.85 -2.96
N GLU A 37 -3.75 -1.98 -4.27
CA GLU A 37 -3.66 -3.29 -4.92
C GLU A 37 -2.46 -4.08 -4.43
N ILE A 38 -1.31 -3.44 -4.26
CA ILE A 38 -0.11 -4.08 -3.73
C ILE A 38 -0.36 -4.59 -2.31
N ILE A 39 -1.02 -3.79 -1.48
CA ILE A 39 -1.36 -4.18 -0.11
C ILE A 39 -2.32 -5.35 -0.10
N LEU A 40 -3.32 -5.35 -0.98
CA LEU A 40 -4.25 -6.47 -1.11
C LEU A 40 -3.52 -7.75 -1.52
N GLN A 41 -2.61 -7.67 -2.47
CA GLN A 41 -1.83 -8.83 -2.91
C GLN A 41 -0.95 -9.36 -1.79
N ALA A 42 -0.30 -8.48 -1.05
CA ALA A 42 0.54 -8.88 0.08
C ALA A 42 -0.29 -9.58 1.15
N ALA A 43 -1.47 -9.04 1.47
CA ALA A 43 -2.37 -9.65 2.43
C ALA A 43 -2.83 -11.04 1.97
N ALA A 44 -3.11 -11.19 0.68
CA ALA A 44 -3.49 -12.47 0.09
C ALA A 44 -2.37 -13.50 0.19
N GLN A 45 -1.12 -13.07 0.23
CA GLN A 45 0.04 -13.94 0.39
C GLN A 45 0.39 -14.22 1.86
N GLY A 46 -0.41 -13.72 2.78
CA GLY A 46 -0.23 -13.97 4.21
C GLY A 46 0.44 -12.85 4.99
N VAL A 47 0.73 -11.72 4.36
CA VAL A 47 1.29 -10.56 5.07
C VAL A 47 0.14 -9.82 5.73
N THR A 48 0.01 -9.97 7.05
CA THR A 48 -1.14 -9.44 7.78
C THR A 48 -0.76 -8.41 8.84
N SER A 49 0.55 -8.15 9.04
CA SER A 49 0.98 -7.13 9.98
C SER A 49 1.03 -5.76 9.31
N TYR A 50 0.77 -4.72 10.09
CA TYR A 50 0.87 -3.34 9.62
C TYR A 50 2.25 -3.07 9.01
N GLU A 51 3.30 -3.44 9.75
CA GLU A 51 4.68 -3.19 9.33
C GLU A 51 5.01 -3.92 8.03
N GLY A 52 4.56 -5.17 7.89
CA GLY A 52 4.78 -5.95 6.69
C GLY A 52 4.07 -5.35 5.47
N LEU A 53 2.84 -4.88 5.67
CA LEU A 53 2.08 -4.26 4.58
C LEU A 53 2.69 -2.92 4.17
N VAL A 54 3.12 -2.11 5.13
CA VAL A 54 3.81 -0.85 4.83
C VAL A 54 5.10 -1.13 4.07
N ALA A 55 5.88 -2.13 4.51
CA ALA A 55 7.12 -2.48 3.83
C ALA A 55 6.88 -2.92 2.40
N ALA A 56 5.89 -3.77 2.17
CA ALA A 56 5.55 -4.26 0.83
C ALA A 56 5.17 -3.12 -0.10
N ALA A 57 4.35 -2.20 0.37
CA ALA A 57 3.92 -1.05 -0.43
C ALA A 57 5.08 -0.05 -0.64
N SER A 58 5.86 0.22 0.42
CA SER A 58 6.98 1.17 0.35
C SER A 58 8.04 0.72 -0.63
N ASP A 59 8.30 -0.58 -0.74
CA ASP A 59 9.26 -1.11 -1.70
C ASP A 59 8.87 -0.79 -3.15
N GLN A 60 7.59 -0.57 -3.41
CA GLN A 60 7.09 -0.29 -4.76
C GLN A 60 7.02 1.19 -5.08
N ILE A 61 7.10 2.06 -4.07
CA ILE A 61 6.96 3.51 -4.30
C ILE A 61 8.00 4.01 -5.30
N GLN A 62 9.26 3.63 -5.12
CA GLN A 62 10.33 4.08 -5.99
C GLN A 62 10.11 3.60 -7.43
N THR A 63 9.66 2.37 -7.59
CA THR A 63 9.36 1.81 -8.91
C THR A 63 8.20 2.57 -9.56
N ILE A 64 7.15 2.85 -8.80
CA ILE A 64 5.99 3.59 -9.30
C ILE A 64 6.40 4.99 -9.75
N ILE A 65 7.18 5.69 -8.92
CA ILE A 65 7.66 7.04 -9.25
C ILE A 65 8.51 7.01 -10.51
N SER A 66 9.39 6.02 -10.62
CA SER A 66 10.24 5.86 -11.80
C SER A 66 9.44 5.63 -13.08
N MET A 67 8.31 4.93 -12.97
CA MET A 67 7.43 4.70 -14.11
C MET A 67 6.67 5.96 -14.53
N LEU A 68 6.46 6.89 -13.60
CA LEU A 68 5.71 8.12 -13.86
C LEU A 68 6.60 9.27 -14.34
N THR A 69 7.88 9.13 -14.20
CA THR A 69 8.85 10.12 -14.66
C THR A 69 9.54 9.64 -15.93
#